data_41fb19133a74aa45da085da0beb528a2
#
_entry.id   41fb19133a74aa45da085da0beb528a2
#
_cell.length_a   1.000
_cell.length_b   1.000
_cell.length_c   1.000
_cell.angle_alpha   90.00
_cell.angle_beta   90.00
_cell.angle_gamma   90.00
#
_symmetry.space_group_name_H-M   'P 1'
#
loop_
_entity.id
_entity.type
_entity.pdbx_description
1 polymer ?
#
loop_
_entity_poly.entity_id
_entity_poly.type
_entity_poly.pdbx_seq_one_letter_code
_entity_poly.pdbx_strand_id
1 'polypeptide(L)'
;GYYVRTNSLGFRSQIEFKKEKTRKPRILFFGDSITAGDGASNNERFSELLGVSLGAEVYNFGLSGSGTDQQCLILENYAKSIEADLIIFGVSVENIERNKVAYREAINPFSKKSVLISKPYFSFKDNILKLRNSPPDRNDSDFNNIDPELVQWAIPKNRKQIYKAVEFWRNNKLTKFIDKKFEPLFDKLRSIIIKTAYQPYQDYKEPNSHGYIIMKEIIKRFINSSNSKPIIILPIPTYQYIVDGAKPIFKDFFNSLENKKNNIYVLDLLAEFIKLNFSRRKSLFFKQDKSHFSQDGHKLVSNFLENKIKKLKIIIKDKKIKKSKTKRKKTKSKHTYILGISAFYHDSAATLIKDGEIIAAAQEERFSRQKNDRRFPVSAINYCLEKGNIQQEDLAGIAYYDNTYLTLERMLWSFAKTVPNSEKAWCNAMPSWVKYKLFIPKLIREKLKYNGKIFQNFHHRSHLASAFFASPYKKSAILTVDGVGEWATASIGIGNGNKIKMLKEMNFPDSIGLLYSAFTQFTGFKVNSGE
;
A
#
# COMPACT_ATOMS: atom_id res chain seq x y z
N GLY A 1 18.69 -2.85 25.19
CA GLY A 1 17.65 -3.87 25.32
C GLY A 1 16.41 -3.30 26.00
N TYR A 2 15.30 -3.99 25.89
CA TYR A 2 14.05 -3.64 26.58
C TYR A 2 13.57 -4.83 27.42
N TYR A 3 12.88 -4.52 28.53
CA TYR A 3 12.44 -5.53 29.49
C TYR A 3 11.05 -6.05 29.13
N VAL A 4 10.93 -7.39 29.04
CA VAL A 4 9.67 -8.08 28.75
C VAL A 4 9.32 -9.05 29.86
N ARG A 5 8.10 -8.96 30.39
CA ARG A 5 7.50 -9.93 31.29
C ARG A 5 6.16 -10.38 30.71
N THR A 6 5.87 -11.67 30.80
CA THR A 6 4.59 -12.25 30.39
C THR A 6 3.81 -12.75 31.62
N ASN A 7 2.49 -12.75 31.52
CA ASN A 7 1.61 -13.40 32.49
C ASN A 7 1.48 -14.91 32.20
N SER A 8 0.71 -15.61 33.03
CA SER A 8 0.48 -17.07 32.89
C SER A 8 -0.15 -17.48 31.56
N LEU A 9 -0.88 -16.60 30.89
CA LEU A 9 -1.47 -16.82 29.56
C LEU A 9 -0.50 -16.54 28.40
N GLY A 10 0.74 -16.10 28.68
CA GLY A 10 1.75 -15.77 27.68
C GLY A 10 1.65 -14.35 27.08
N PHE A 11 0.66 -13.54 27.46
CA PHE A 11 0.59 -12.14 27.04
C PHE A 11 1.58 -11.27 27.79
N ARG A 12 2.17 -10.27 27.11
CA ARG A 12 3.07 -9.30 27.75
C ARG A 12 2.32 -8.46 28.77
N SER A 13 2.47 -8.81 30.05
CA SER A 13 1.83 -8.13 31.16
C SER A 13 2.62 -8.34 32.45
N GLN A 14 2.56 -7.37 33.35
CA GLN A 14 3.12 -7.49 34.71
C GLN A 14 2.11 -8.06 35.70
N ILE A 15 0.83 -8.16 35.28
CA ILE A 15 -0.27 -8.64 36.12
C ILE A 15 -1.00 -9.78 35.41
N GLU A 16 -1.61 -10.65 36.23
CA GLU A 16 -2.52 -11.69 35.76
C GLU A 16 -3.88 -11.11 35.36
N PHE A 17 -4.48 -11.65 34.31
CA PHE A 17 -5.79 -11.22 33.82
C PHE A 17 -6.91 -11.94 34.58
N LYS A 18 -7.76 -11.17 35.25
CA LYS A 18 -8.90 -11.65 36.02
C LYS A 18 -10.22 -11.35 35.30
N LYS A 19 -11.23 -12.22 35.43
CA LYS A 19 -12.55 -12.02 34.80
C LYS A 19 -13.26 -10.84 35.43
N GLU A 20 -13.37 -10.83 36.74
CA GLU A 20 -14.08 -9.80 37.52
C GLU A 20 -13.28 -8.51 37.57
N LYS A 21 -13.99 -7.41 37.49
CA LYS A 21 -13.41 -6.06 37.54
C LYS A 21 -13.19 -5.62 38.97
N THR A 22 -12.11 -4.89 39.21
CA THR A 22 -11.89 -4.16 40.46
C THR A 22 -12.69 -2.86 40.46
N ARG A 23 -12.51 -2.02 41.51
CA ARG A 23 -13.11 -0.68 41.55
C ARG A 23 -12.55 0.29 40.50
N LYS A 24 -11.39 -0.05 39.90
CA LYS A 24 -10.77 0.77 38.85
C LYS A 24 -11.42 0.53 37.48
N PRO A 25 -11.49 1.53 36.63
CA PRO A 25 -11.83 1.32 35.23
C PRO A 25 -10.88 0.30 34.61
N ARG A 26 -11.38 -0.54 33.70
CA ARG A 26 -10.56 -1.53 33.00
C ARG A 26 -10.64 -1.33 31.50
N ILE A 27 -9.47 -1.31 30.85
CA ILE A 27 -9.32 -1.15 29.41
C ILE A 27 -8.63 -2.40 28.86
N LEU A 28 -9.26 -3.03 27.85
CA LEU A 28 -8.66 -4.13 27.12
C LEU A 28 -8.06 -3.61 25.81
N PHE A 29 -6.83 -4.00 25.50
CA PHE A 29 -6.16 -3.66 24.26
C PHE A 29 -6.00 -4.91 23.40
N PHE A 30 -6.33 -4.80 22.11
CA PHE A 30 -6.08 -5.81 21.09
C PHE A 30 -5.31 -5.19 19.94
N GLY A 31 -4.44 -5.95 19.31
CA GLY A 31 -3.66 -5.52 18.16
C GLY A 31 -2.42 -6.39 17.96
N ASP A 32 -1.60 -6.02 17.00
CA ASP A 32 -0.38 -6.72 16.62
C ASP A 32 0.85 -6.30 17.45
N SER A 33 2.04 -6.43 16.87
CA SER A 33 3.32 -6.08 17.49
C SER A 33 3.40 -4.63 17.98
N ILE A 34 2.71 -3.69 17.32
CA ILE A 34 2.68 -2.29 17.76
C ILE A 34 1.91 -2.15 19.06
N THR A 35 0.80 -2.86 19.21
CA THR A 35 0.01 -2.89 20.45
C THR A 35 0.71 -3.73 21.52
N ALA A 36 1.32 -4.85 21.14
CA ALA A 36 2.19 -5.63 22.03
C ALA A 36 3.40 -4.80 22.52
N GLY A 37 3.79 -3.78 21.76
CA GLY A 37 4.87 -2.84 22.09
C GLY A 37 6.25 -3.43 21.85
N ASP A 38 6.44 -4.08 20.68
CA ASP A 38 7.76 -4.59 20.28
C ASP A 38 8.76 -3.43 20.23
N GLY A 39 9.94 -3.64 20.83
CA GLY A 39 10.97 -2.62 20.97
C GLY A 39 10.87 -1.74 22.23
N ALA A 40 9.75 -1.75 22.97
CA ALA A 40 9.59 -1.02 24.24
C ALA A 40 9.48 -1.96 25.45
N SER A 41 9.88 -1.51 26.62
CA SER A 41 9.65 -2.23 27.89
C SER A 41 8.16 -2.24 28.24
N ASN A 42 7.71 -3.16 29.09
CA ASN A 42 6.28 -3.29 29.43
C ASN A 42 5.66 -1.97 29.92
N ASN A 43 6.36 -1.20 30.73
CA ASN A 43 5.88 0.07 31.29
C ASN A 43 6.00 1.27 30.32
N GLU A 44 6.61 1.11 29.18
CA GLU A 44 6.83 2.18 28.18
C GLU A 44 5.84 2.13 27.03
N ARG A 45 4.99 1.08 26.97
CA ARG A 45 3.97 0.92 25.94
C ARG A 45 2.84 1.93 26.11
N PHE A 46 2.23 2.33 25.01
CA PHE A 46 1.14 3.31 25.05
C PHE A 46 -0.07 2.85 25.89
N SER A 47 -0.29 1.54 25.98
CA SER A 47 -1.37 0.94 26.78
C SER A 47 -1.15 1.16 28.27
N GLU A 48 0.03 0.84 28.79
CA GLU A 48 0.37 1.02 30.21
C GLU A 48 0.49 2.51 30.58
N LEU A 49 1.09 3.32 29.70
CA LEU A 49 1.15 4.77 29.91
C LEU A 49 -0.26 5.37 30.02
N LEU A 50 -1.20 4.92 29.18
CA LEU A 50 -2.60 5.34 29.24
C LEU A 50 -3.27 4.87 30.54
N GLY A 51 -3.01 3.62 30.95
CA GLY A 51 -3.52 3.09 32.23
C GLY A 51 -3.10 3.92 33.42
N VAL A 52 -1.83 4.31 33.47
CA VAL A 52 -1.29 5.20 34.51
C VAL A 52 -1.99 6.56 34.49
N SER A 53 -2.12 7.19 33.32
CA SER A 53 -2.70 8.53 33.21
C SER A 53 -4.20 8.58 33.52
N LEU A 54 -4.94 7.51 33.29
CA LEU A 54 -6.38 7.39 33.55
C LEU A 54 -6.70 6.71 34.90
N GLY A 55 -5.69 6.21 35.64
CA GLY A 55 -5.90 5.38 36.84
C GLY A 55 -6.65 4.08 36.56
N ALA A 56 -6.49 3.51 35.35
CA ALA A 56 -7.20 2.33 34.87
C ALA A 56 -6.33 1.07 34.93
N GLU A 57 -6.99 -0.09 35.11
CA GLU A 57 -6.36 -1.38 34.85
C GLU A 57 -6.25 -1.60 33.34
N VAL A 58 -5.09 -2.08 32.89
CA VAL A 58 -4.84 -2.36 31.48
C VAL A 58 -4.55 -3.84 31.29
N TYR A 59 -5.31 -4.48 30.41
CA TYR A 59 -5.06 -5.83 29.93
C TYR A 59 -4.72 -5.76 28.44
N ASN A 60 -3.45 -5.97 28.13
CA ASN A 60 -2.95 -5.88 26.77
C ASN A 60 -2.82 -7.27 26.14
N PHE A 61 -3.73 -7.57 25.21
CA PHE A 61 -3.78 -8.79 24.43
C PHE A 61 -3.06 -8.65 23.06
N GLY A 62 -2.26 -7.60 22.87
CA GLY A 62 -1.45 -7.45 21.68
C GLY A 62 -0.51 -8.64 21.47
N LEU A 63 -0.45 -9.17 20.24
CA LEU A 63 0.36 -10.32 19.87
C LEU A 63 1.22 -10.01 18.65
N SER A 64 2.55 -10.11 18.81
CA SER A 64 3.51 -9.82 17.76
C SER A 64 3.29 -10.73 16.54
N GLY A 65 3.27 -10.11 15.36
CA GLY A 65 3.10 -10.83 14.09
C GLY A 65 1.67 -11.28 13.78
N SER A 66 0.69 -11.02 14.65
CA SER A 66 -0.71 -11.38 14.40
C SER A 66 -1.37 -10.48 13.36
N GLY A 67 -2.35 -11.02 12.64
CA GLY A 67 -3.31 -10.26 11.85
C GLY A 67 -4.57 -9.92 12.67
N THR A 68 -5.49 -9.17 12.06
CA THR A 68 -6.77 -8.82 12.68
C THR A 68 -7.63 -10.07 12.94
N ASP A 69 -7.49 -11.09 12.10
CA ASP A 69 -8.09 -12.42 12.23
C ASP A 69 -7.73 -13.09 13.58
N GLN A 70 -6.45 -13.12 13.90
CA GLN A 70 -5.98 -13.73 15.15
C GLN A 70 -6.39 -12.89 16.37
N GLN A 71 -6.47 -11.55 16.24
CA GLN A 71 -6.97 -10.70 17.32
C GLN A 71 -8.45 -10.94 17.63
N CYS A 72 -9.26 -11.24 16.61
CA CYS A 72 -10.64 -11.65 16.80
C CYS A 72 -10.73 -12.96 17.62
N LEU A 73 -9.92 -13.96 17.29
CA LEU A 73 -9.86 -15.23 18.02
C LEU A 73 -9.35 -15.03 19.47
N ILE A 74 -8.40 -14.12 19.69
CA ILE A 74 -7.93 -13.79 21.03
C ILE A 74 -9.06 -13.21 21.88
N LEU A 75 -9.86 -12.28 21.35
CA LEU A 75 -11.03 -11.77 22.05
C LEU A 75 -12.01 -12.89 22.40
N GLU A 76 -12.35 -13.75 21.45
CA GLU A 76 -13.32 -14.82 21.61
C GLU A 76 -12.88 -15.86 22.65
N ASN A 77 -11.61 -16.27 22.63
CA ASN A 77 -11.12 -17.37 23.47
C ASN A 77 -10.60 -16.92 24.84
N TYR A 78 -10.06 -15.71 24.96
CA TYR A 78 -9.38 -15.29 26.18
C TYR A 78 -10.03 -14.12 26.90
N ALA A 79 -10.77 -13.25 26.20
CA ALA A 79 -11.20 -11.98 26.77
C ALA A 79 -12.71 -11.73 26.76
N LYS A 80 -13.50 -12.58 26.08
CA LYS A 80 -14.95 -12.40 25.95
C LYS A 80 -15.66 -12.32 27.31
N SER A 81 -15.24 -13.12 28.29
CA SER A 81 -15.81 -13.17 29.63
C SER A 81 -15.20 -12.14 30.60
N ILE A 82 -14.19 -11.36 30.19
CA ILE A 82 -13.56 -10.37 31.06
C ILE A 82 -14.40 -9.10 31.10
N GLU A 83 -14.74 -8.64 32.31
CA GLU A 83 -15.42 -7.37 32.50
C GLU A 83 -14.50 -6.21 32.16
N ALA A 84 -14.97 -5.27 31.35
CA ALA A 84 -14.22 -4.08 30.96
C ALA A 84 -15.13 -2.90 30.64
N ASP A 85 -14.63 -1.69 30.82
CA ASP A 85 -15.33 -0.45 30.53
C ASP A 85 -15.08 0.02 29.09
N LEU A 86 -13.96 -0.38 28.49
CA LEU A 86 -13.53 0.03 27.16
C LEU A 86 -12.66 -1.03 26.51
N ILE A 87 -12.85 -1.23 25.23
CA ILE A 87 -11.95 -1.98 24.35
C ILE A 87 -11.25 -1.00 23.40
N ILE A 88 -9.92 -1.08 23.30
CA ILE A 88 -9.14 -0.38 22.29
C ILE A 88 -8.60 -1.41 21.32
N PHE A 89 -9.09 -1.37 20.09
CA PHE A 89 -8.68 -2.26 19.02
C PHE A 89 -7.71 -1.55 18.08
N GLY A 90 -6.40 -1.75 18.30
CA GLY A 90 -5.33 -1.25 17.47
C GLY A 90 -5.19 -2.08 16.20
N VAL A 91 -5.67 -1.56 15.08
CA VAL A 91 -5.66 -2.25 13.80
C VAL A 91 -4.59 -1.65 12.90
N SER A 92 -3.45 -2.32 12.75
CA SER A 92 -2.46 -1.90 11.76
C SER A 92 -3.07 -1.94 10.36
N VAL A 93 -2.90 -0.87 9.60
CA VAL A 93 -3.47 -0.78 8.25
C VAL A 93 -2.86 -1.81 7.29
N GLU A 94 -1.69 -2.36 7.59
CA GLU A 94 -1.08 -3.45 6.82
C GLU A 94 -1.76 -4.81 7.02
N ASN A 95 -2.59 -4.97 8.07
CA ASN A 95 -3.25 -6.24 8.37
C ASN A 95 -4.25 -6.66 7.30
N ILE A 96 -4.67 -5.75 6.41
CA ILE A 96 -5.46 -6.10 5.22
C ILE A 96 -4.75 -7.14 4.36
N GLU A 97 -3.42 -7.11 4.28
CA GLU A 97 -2.62 -8.12 3.59
C GLU A 97 -2.44 -9.39 4.43
N ARG A 98 -2.25 -9.24 5.75
CA ARG A 98 -2.04 -10.38 6.66
C ARG A 98 -3.26 -11.28 6.79
N ASN A 99 -4.46 -10.72 6.67
CA ASN A 99 -5.71 -11.48 6.77
C ASN A 99 -5.98 -12.39 5.56
N LYS A 100 -5.29 -12.17 4.43
CA LYS A 100 -5.44 -12.96 3.19
C LYS A 100 -4.66 -14.27 3.21
N VAL A 101 -3.75 -14.47 4.18
CA VAL A 101 -2.77 -15.55 4.15
C VAL A 101 -2.93 -16.52 5.32
N ALA A 102 -2.55 -17.77 5.08
CA ALA A 102 -2.55 -18.87 6.05
C ALA A 102 -1.15 -19.17 6.61
N TYR A 103 -0.11 -18.78 5.89
CA TYR A 103 1.27 -19.06 6.22
C TYR A 103 2.11 -17.81 6.20
N ARG A 104 3.15 -17.78 7.03
CA ARG A 104 4.13 -16.71 7.08
C ARG A 104 5.54 -17.29 7.02
N GLU A 105 6.36 -16.80 6.10
CA GLU A 105 7.78 -17.11 6.08
C GLU A 105 8.49 -16.42 7.24
N ALA A 106 9.25 -17.20 8.01
CA ALA A 106 10.10 -16.72 9.09
C ALA A 106 11.49 -17.36 8.99
N ILE A 107 12.48 -16.73 9.61
CA ILE A 107 13.81 -17.30 9.71
C ILE A 107 13.94 -17.97 11.09
N ASN A 108 14.19 -19.27 11.10
CA ASN A 108 14.46 -19.98 12.33
C ASN A 108 15.72 -19.41 13.00
N PRO A 109 15.66 -18.92 14.24
CA PRO A 109 16.76 -18.23 14.88
C PRO A 109 17.97 -19.16 15.14
N PHE A 110 17.74 -20.48 15.23
CA PHE A 110 18.78 -21.47 15.49
C PHE A 110 19.42 -21.99 14.18
N SER A 111 18.60 -22.51 13.27
CA SER A 111 19.10 -23.11 12.02
C SER A 111 19.42 -22.07 10.93
N LYS A 112 19.00 -20.80 11.11
CA LYS A 112 19.10 -19.73 10.10
C LYS A 112 18.40 -20.06 8.76
N LYS A 113 17.60 -21.13 8.73
CA LYS A 113 16.82 -21.53 7.55
C LYS A 113 15.47 -20.83 7.53
N SER A 114 14.95 -20.61 6.33
CA SER A 114 13.57 -20.14 6.13
C SER A 114 12.61 -21.27 6.47
N VAL A 115 11.61 -20.97 7.29
CA VAL A 115 10.51 -21.86 7.69
C VAL A 115 9.18 -21.19 7.45
N LEU A 116 8.15 -21.97 7.12
CA LEU A 116 6.77 -21.47 7.07
C LEU A 116 6.08 -21.75 8.40
N ILE A 117 5.54 -20.69 8.99
CA ILE A 117 4.73 -20.76 10.19
C ILE A 117 3.28 -20.65 9.76
N SER A 118 2.49 -21.69 10.04
CA SER A 118 1.06 -21.68 9.78
C SER A 118 0.30 -20.87 10.83
N LYS A 119 -0.85 -20.30 10.45
CA LYS A 119 -1.74 -19.60 11.36
C LYS A 119 -3.21 -19.93 11.04
N PRO A 120 -4.13 -19.82 12.02
CA PRO A 120 -5.54 -19.79 11.70
C PRO A 120 -5.87 -18.54 10.89
N TYR A 121 -6.81 -18.64 9.94
CA TYR A 121 -7.25 -17.52 9.11
C TYR A 121 -8.73 -17.67 8.77
N PHE A 122 -9.35 -16.58 8.30
CA PHE A 122 -10.72 -16.62 7.82
C PHE A 122 -10.79 -16.61 6.31
N SER A 123 -11.61 -17.50 5.74
CA SER A 123 -12.05 -17.42 4.35
C SER A 123 -13.46 -16.84 4.30
N PHE A 124 -13.76 -16.04 3.26
CA PHE A 124 -15.10 -15.52 3.01
C PHE A 124 -15.61 -16.08 1.68
N LYS A 125 -16.65 -16.89 1.75
CA LYS A 125 -17.30 -17.50 0.58
C LYS A 125 -18.79 -17.61 0.85
N ASP A 126 -19.62 -17.38 -0.16
CA ASP A 126 -21.08 -17.46 -0.07
C ASP A 126 -21.67 -16.61 1.07
N ASN A 127 -21.11 -15.41 1.27
CA ASN A 127 -21.44 -14.46 2.35
C ASN A 127 -21.21 -15.01 3.78
N ILE A 128 -20.40 -16.06 3.92
CA ILE A 128 -20.10 -16.69 5.21
C ILE A 128 -18.60 -16.57 5.50
N LEU A 129 -18.27 -16.02 6.68
CA LEU A 129 -16.92 -15.99 7.22
C LEU A 129 -16.63 -17.30 7.97
N LYS A 130 -15.77 -18.15 7.40
CA LYS A 130 -15.40 -19.46 7.97
C LYS A 130 -13.97 -19.45 8.49
N LEU A 131 -13.76 -19.92 9.73
CA LEU A 131 -12.45 -20.16 10.28
C LEU A 131 -11.81 -21.37 9.59
N ARG A 132 -10.55 -21.23 9.21
CA ARG A 132 -9.73 -22.24 8.55
C ARG A 132 -8.44 -22.44 9.33
N ASN A 133 -7.80 -23.60 9.13
CA ASN A 133 -6.52 -23.94 9.74
C ASN A 133 -6.51 -23.74 11.27
N SER A 134 -7.53 -24.28 11.95
CA SER A 134 -7.67 -24.19 13.40
C SER A 134 -8.02 -25.57 13.99
N PRO A 135 -7.13 -26.20 14.76
CA PRO A 135 -5.80 -25.69 15.16
C PRO A 135 -4.85 -25.58 13.97
N PRO A 136 -3.85 -24.65 14.02
CA PRO A 136 -2.88 -24.52 12.95
C PRO A 136 -2.00 -25.77 12.84
N ASP A 137 -1.69 -26.17 11.63
CA ASP A 137 -0.77 -27.27 11.38
C ASP A 137 0.62 -26.91 11.95
N ARG A 138 1.18 -27.80 12.77
CA ARG A 138 2.49 -27.61 13.42
C ARG A 138 3.63 -28.32 12.68
N ASN A 139 3.31 -29.13 11.70
CA ASN A 139 4.33 -29.78 10.88
C ASN A 139 4.99 -28.74 9.97
N ASP A 140 6.30 -28.80 9.84
CA ASP A 140 7.06 -28.06 8.83
C ASP A 140 6.50 -28.45 7.46
N SER A 141 5.57 -27.67 6.97
CA SER A 141 4.82 -27.98 5.76
C SER A 141 5.80 -27.98 4.59
N ASP A 142 5.79 -29.04 3.82
CA ASP A 142 6.58 -29.13 2.61
C ASP A 142 6.17 -27.98 1.68
N PHE A 143 7.10 -27.05 1.42
CA PHE A 143 6.87 -25.82 0.65
C PHE A 143 6.28 -26.08 -0.75
N ASN A 144 6.39 -27.32 -1.25
CA ASN A 144 5.99 -27.68 -2.61
C ASN A 144 4.46 -27.84 -2.76
N ASN A 145 3.73 -28.06 -1.67
CA ASN A 145 2.29 -28.35 -1.69
C ASN A 145 1.41 -27.21 -1.19
N ILE A 146 1.98 -26.04 -0.87
CA ILE A 146 1.24 -24.91 -0.33
C ILE A 146 0.90 -23.93 -1.45
N ASP A 147 -0.36 -23.49 -1.51
CA ASP A 147 -0.78 -22.42 -2.41
C ASP A 147 0.04 -21.13 -2.13
N PRO A 148 0.83 -20.67 -3.11
CA PRO A 148 1.67 -19.49 -2.94
C PRO A 148 0.88 -18.21 -2.59
N GLU A 149 -0.40 -18.13 -2.93
CA GLU A 149 -1.25 -16.98 -2.61
C GLU A 149 -1.63 -16.92 -1.12
N LEU A 150 -1.58 -18.07 -0.43
CA LEU A 150 -1.82 -18.15 1.02
C LEU A 150 -0.55 -17.91 1.86
N VAL A 151 0.57 -17.56 1.25
CA VAL A 151 1.85 -17.37 1.96
C VAL A 151 2.24 -15.90 2.00
N GLN A 152 2.40 -15.37 3.20
CA GLN A 152 3.11 -14.11 3.41
C GLN A 152 4.62 -14.36 3.38
N TRP A 153 5.22 -14.16 2.24
CA TRP A 153 6.67 -14.25 2.09
C TRP A 153 7.35 -13.09 2.81
N ALA A 154 8.34 -13.38 3.62
CA ALA A 154 9.19 -12.36 4.24
C ALA A 154 9.84 -11.49 3.14
N ILE A 155 10.12 -12.14 2.00
CA ILE A 155 10.56 -11.49 0.77
C ILE A 155 9.76 -12.15 -0.36
N PRO A 156 8.97 -11.39 -1.13
CA PRO A 156 8.27 -11.93 -2.29
C PRO A 156 9.20 -12.76 -3.17
N LYS A 157 8.74 -13.93 -3.67
CA LYS A 157 9.58 -14.86 -4.45
C LYS A 157 10.30 -14.17 -5.61
N ASN A 158 9.64 -13.24 -6.26
CA ASN A 158 10.21 -12.39 -7.33
C ASN A 158 11.28 -11.41 -6.82
N ARG A 159 11.39 -11.17 -5.50
CA ARG A 159 12.37 -10.29 -4.86
C ARG A 159 13.50 -11.02 -4.12
N LYS A 160 13.50 -12.37 -4.05
CA LYS A 160 14.57 -13.13 -3.35
C LYS A 160 15.98 -12.87 -3.91
N GLN A 161 16.10 -12.72 -5.23
CA GLN A 161 17.39 -12.36 -5.86
C GLN A 161 17.81 -10.92 -5.53
N ILE A 162 16.84 -10.02 -5.42
CA ILE A 162 17.00 -8.62 -5.02
C ILE A 162 17.52 -8.55 -3.58
N TYR A 163 17.00 -9.41 -2.69
CA TYR A 163 17.41 -9.43 -1.29
C TYR A 163 18.85 -9.88 -1.09
N LYS A 164 19.31 -10.88 -1.85
CA LYS A 164 20.74 -11.29 -1.85
C LYS A 164 21.64 -10.14 -2.28
N ALA A 165 21.24 -9.35 -3.27
CA ALA A 165 21.99 -8.16 -3.70
C ALA A 165 21.96 -7.06 -2.63
N VAL A 166 20.82 -6.83 -1.96
CA VAL A 166 20.70 -5.88 -0.84
C VAL A 166 21.51 -6.34 0.37
N GLU A 167 21.52 -7.63 0.67
CA GLU A 167 22.30 -8.19 1.77
C GLU A 167 23.81 -8.07 1.48
N PHE A 168 24.23 -8.37 0.26
CA PHE A 168 25.61 -8.10 -0.20
C PHE A 168 25.94 -6.61 -0.10
N TRP A 169 25.04 -5.72 -0.56
CA TRP A 169 25.17 -4.27 -0.45
C TRP A 169 25.29 -3.82 1.01
N ARG A 170 24.41 -4.29 1.90
CA ARG A 170 24.43 -3.96 3.32
C ARG A 170 25.68 -4.43 4.06
N ASN A 171 26.31 -5.51 3.61
CA ASN A 171 27.48 -6.11 4.27
C ASN A 171 28.81 -5.53 3.77
N ASN A 172 28.84 -4.81 2.66
CA ASN A 172 30.04 -4.20 2.11
C ASN A 172 30.35 -2.86 2.79
N LYS A 173 31.64 -2.63 3.18
CA LYS A 173 32.07 -1.39 3.85
C LYS A 173 31.86 -0.14 2.99
N LEU A 174 32.07 -0.24 1.66
CA LEU A 174 31.92 0.86 0.71
C LEU A 174 30.44 1.28 0.60
N THR A 175 29.55 0.31 0.53
CA THR A 175 28.12 0.57 0.42
C THR A 175 27.51 1.13 1.71
N LYS A 176 28.03 0.72 2.89
CA LYS A 176 27.67 1.36 4.17
C LYS A 176 28.08 2.82 4.22
N PHE A 177 29.21 3.17 3.61
CA PHE A 177 29.66 4.57 3.51
C PHE A 177 28.75 5.36 2.57
N ILE A 178 28.41 4.80 1.42
CA ILE A 178 27.50 5.39 0.42
C ILE A 178 26.10 5.56 1.02
N ASP A 179 25.53 4.53 1.67
CA ASP A 179 24.24 4.60 2.35
C ASP A 179 24.21 5.74 3.40
N LYS A 180 25.25 5.85 4.23
CA LYS A 180 25.33 6.89 5.26
C LYS A 180 25.40 8.30 4.68
N LYS A 181 26.12 8.47 3.57
CA LYS A 181 26.32 9.78 2.91
C LYS A 181 25.10 10.21 2.08
N PHE A 182 24.40 9.25 1.46
CA PHE A 182 23.27 9.50 0.57
C PHE A 182 21.91 9.12 1.17
N GLU A 183 21.86 8.61 2.41
CA GLU A 183 20.60 8.30 3.12
C GLU A 183 19.55 9.44 3.03
N PRO A 184 19.91 10.73 3.21
CA PRO A 184 18.94 11.81 3.09
C PRO A 184 18.36 11.96 1.68
N LEU A 185 19.16 11.68 0.65
CA LEU A 185 18.72 11.70 -0.75
C LEU A 185 17.78 10.53 -1.04
N PHE A 186 18.12 9.31 -0.60
CA PHE A 186 17.29 8.13 -0.76
C PHE A 186 15.97 8.26 0.01
N ASP A 187 15.99 8.77 1.23
CA ASP A 187 14.76 9.04 2.00
C ASP A 187 13.87 10.09 1.30
N LYS A 188 14.47 11.12 0.71
CA LYS A 188 13.74 12.14 -0.05
C LYS A 188 13.12 11.57 -1.33
N LEU A 189 13.89 10.77 -2.09
CA LEU A 189 13.40 10.08 -3.29
C LEU A 189 12.29 9.11 -2.95
N ARG A 190 12.45 8.31 -1.90
CA ARG A 190 11.43 7.40 -1.40
C ARG A 190 10.15 8.13 -1.01
N SER A 191 10.26 9.23 -0.28
CA SER A 191 9.11 10.05 0.10
C SER A 191 8.38 10.63 -1.11
N ILE A 192 9.11 11.06 -2.15
CA ILE A 192 8.52 11.53 -3.40
C ILE A 192 7.77 10.40 -4.10
N ILE A 193 8.37 9.22 -4.23
CA ILE A 193 7.76 8.04 -4.86
C ILE A 193 6.46 7.66 -4.14
N ILE A 194 6.51 7.56 -2.82
CA ILE A 194 5.35 7.16 -2.01
C ILE A 194 4.23 8.20 -2.07
N LYS A 195 4.55 9.49 -2.06
CA LYS A 195 3.54 10.57 -2.16
C LYS A 195 2.81 10.61 -3.50
N THR A 196 3.50 10.28 -4.57
CA THR A 196 3.02 10.58 -5.93
C THR A 196 2.55 9.34 -6.70
N ALA A 197 3.14 8.18 -6.46
CA ALA A 197 2.94 7.00 -7.30
C ALA A 197 2.54 5.74 -6.53
N TYR A 198 3.15 5.49 -5.39
CA TYR A 198 2.91 4.26 -4.64
C TYR A 198 1.85 4.49 -3.57
N GLN A 199 0.76 3.74 -3.67
CA GLN A 199 -0.27 3.69 -2.64
C GLN A 199 -0.18 2.32 -1.97
N PRO A 200 0.32 2.21 -0.73
CA PRO A 200 0.35 0.94 -0.03
C PRO A 200 -1.09 0.45 0.24
N TYR A 201 -1.28 -0.87 0.23
CA TYR A 201 -2.54 -1.53 0.61
C TYR A 201 -3.75 -1.11 -0.24
N GLN A 202 -3.64 -1.31 -1.57
CA GLN A 202 -4.65 -0.89 -2.57
C GLN A 202 -6.05 -1.45 -2.31
N ASP A 203 -6.17 -2.60 -1.64
CA ASP A 203 -7.46 -3.20 -1.30
C ASP A 203 -8.41 -2.24 -0.57
N TYR A 204 -7.88 -1.25 0.18
CA TYR A 204 -8.73 -0.23 0.82
C TYR A 204 -9.50 0.67 -0.15
N LYS A 205 -9.11 0.74 -1.42
CA LYS A 205 -9.84 1.50 -2.46
C LYS A 205 -10.89 0.68 -3.18
N GLU A 206 -10.83 -0.63 -3.05
CA GLU A 206 -11.64 -1.56 -3.82
C GLU A 206 -12.60 -2.32 -2.89
N PRO A 207 -13.83 -1.80 -2.63
CA PRO A 207 -14.79 -2.41 -1.70
C PRO A 207 -15.12 -3.87 -2.02
N ASN A 208 -14.91 -4.30 -3.26
CA ASN A 208 -15.15 -5.68 -3.74
C ASN A 208 -13.87 -6.51 -3.74
N SER A 209 -12.72 -5.99 -3.29
CA SER A 209 -11.51 -6.79 -3.18
C SER A 209 -11.64 -7.80 -2.05
N HIS A 210 -10.95 -8.94 -2.21
CA HIS A 210 -10.93 -9.99 -1.20
C HIS A 210 -10.41 -9.48 0.15
N GLY A 211 -9.33 -8.67 0.14
CA GLY A 211 -8.76 -8.09 1.36
C GLY A 211 -9.72 -7.14 2.08
N TYR A 212 -10.42 -6.27 1.32
CA TYR A 212 -11.40 -5.34 1.89
C TYR A 212 -12.55 -6.09 2.58
N ILE A 213 -13.15 -7.07 1.88
CA ILE A 213 -14.30 -7.83 2.39
C ILE A 213 -13.91 -8.62 3.64
N ILE A 214 -12.82 -9.39 3.59
CA ILE A 214 -12.36 -10.18 4.74
C ILE A 214 -12.06 -9.28 5.94
N MET A 215 -11.32 -8.19 5.74
CA MET A 215 -10.99 -7.26 6.82
C MET A 215 -12.25 -6.68 7.47
N LYS A 216 -13.22 -6.28 6.67
CA LYS A 216 -14.50 -5.73 7.14
C LYS A 216 -15.29 -6.75 7.96
N GLU A 217 -15.41 -7.97 7.46
CA GLU A 217 -16.19 -9.02 8.13
C GLU A 217 -15.50 -9.51 9.42
N ILE A 218 -14.17 -9.58 9.45
CA ILE A 218 -13.41 -9.87 10.68
C ILE A 218 -13.64 -8.79 11.75
N ILE A 219 -13.59 -7.50 11.36
CA ILE A 219 -13.81 -6.41 12.32
C ILE A 219 -15.27 -6.41 12.82
N LYS A 220 -16.25 -6.69 11.95
CA LYS A 220 -17.65 -6.87 12.38
C LYS A 220 -17.79 -8.02 13.38
N ARG A 221 -17.15 -9.15 13.12
CA ARG A 221 -17.14 -10.31 14.04
C ARG A 221 -16.52 -9.93 15.38
N PHE A 222 -15.40 -9.20 15.39
CA PHE A 222 -14.77 -8.69 16.60
C PHE A 222 -15.73 -7.80 17.40
N ILE A 223 -16.41 -6.86 16.73
CA ILE A 223 -17.39 -5.98 17.35
C ILE A 223 -18.54 -6.78 17.97
N ASN A 224 -19.11 -7.75 17.24
CA ASN A 224 -20.19 -8.59 17.73
C ASN A 224 -19.76 -9.45 18.93
N SER A 225 -18.50 -9.90 18.94
CA SER A 225 -17.94 -10.72 20.04
C SER A 225 -17.58 -9.89 21.29
N SER A 226 -17.64 -8.57 21.23
CA SER A 226 -17.28 -7.68 22.34
C SER A 226 -18.33 -7.57 23.46
N ASN A 227 -19.49 -8.24 23.32
CA ASN A 227 -20.60 -8.18 24.28
C ASN A 227 -21.08 -6.73 24.54
N SER A 228 -21.25 -5.94 23.48
CA SER A 228 -21.71 -4.54 23.52
C SER A 228 -20.84 -3.57 24.34
N LYS A 229 -19.62 -3.97 24.71
CA LYS A 229 -18.67 -3.06 25.35
C LYS A 229 -18.32 -1.89 24.41
N PRO A 230 -18.13 -0.67 24.92
CA PRO A 230 -17.60 0.43 24.11
C PRO A 230 -16.29 0.06 23.43
N ILE A 231 -16.16 0.36 22.13
CA ILE A 231 -14.98 0.04 21.34
C ILE A 231 -14.41 1.32 20.72
N ILE A 232 -13.11 1.51 20.86
CA ILE A 232 -12.34 2.43 20.05
C ILE A 232 -11.56 1.59 19.02
N ILE A 233 -11.90 1.70 17.75
CA ILE A 233 -11.09 1.21 16.64
C ILE A 233 -10.03 2.26 16.38
N LEU A 234 -8.76 1.87 16.50
CA LEU A 234 -7.60 2.73 16.31
C LEU A 234 -6.82 2.23 15.08
N PRO A 235 -7.08 2.77 13.87
CA PRO A 235 -6.24 2.48 12.72
C PRO A 235 -4.81 2.94 12.99
N ILE A 236 -3.86 2.02 12.97
CA ILE A 236 -2.46 2.31 13.19
C ILE A 236 -1.77 2.42 11.84
N PRO A 237 -1.39 3.65 11.42
CA PRO A 237 -0.76 3.88 10.13
C PRO A 237 0.70 3.42 10.15
N THR A 238 1.17 2.88 9.03
CA THR A 238 2.58 2.49 8.86
C THR A 238 3.49 3.70 8.61
N TYR A 239 4.80 3.46 8.66
CA TYR A 239 5.84 4.45 8.38
C TYR A 239 5.60 5.21 7.06
N GLN A 240 5.13 4.51 6.02
CA GLN A 240 4.85 5.09 4.71
C GLN A 240 3.81 6.23 4.76
N TYR A 241 2.78 6.08 5.60
CA TYR A 241 1.78 7.14 5.78
C TYR A 241 2.28 8.27 6.68
N ILE A 242 2.99 7.92 7.77
CA ILE A 242 3.41 8.90 8.77
C ILE A 242 4.60 9.73 8.29
N VAL A 243 5.62 9.09 7.74
CA VAL A 243 6.90 9.71 7.41
C VAL A 243 7.01 10.01 5.91
N ASP A 244 6.75 9.01 5.07
CA ASP A 244 6.90 9.15 3.62
C ASP A 244 5.72 9.90 2.97
N GLY A 245 4.60 10.06 3.68
CA GLY A 245 3.47 10.88 3.27
C GLY A 245 2.59 10.25 2.21
N ALA A 246 2.43 8.91 2.24
CA ALA A 246 1.47 8.19 1.40
C ALA A 246 0.04 8.74 1.60
N LYS A 247 -0.76 8.71 0.54
CA LYS A 247 -2.16 9.12 0.62
C LYS A 247 -2.94 8.12 1.50
N PRO A 248 -3.66 8.57 2.54
CA PRO A 248 -4.31 7.68 3.51
C PRO A 248 -5.61 7.08 2.97
N ILE A 249 -5.49 6.17 2.02
CA ILE A 249 -6.62 5.51 1.32
C ILE A 249 -7.45 4.61 2.22
N PHE A 250 -6.95 4.25 3.40
CA PHE A 250 -7.65 3.42 4.38
C PHE A 250 -8.72 4.18 5.19
N LYS A 251 -8.71 5.53 5.17
CA LYS A 251 -9.58 6.33 6.06
C LYS A 251 -11.07 6.08 5.84
N ASP A 252 -11.50 6.02 4.58
CA ASP A 252 -12.92 5.82 4.26
C ASP A 252 -13.42 4.45 4.73
N PHE A 253 -12.57 3.42 4.60
CA PHE A 253 -12.85 2.09 5.12
C PHE A 253 -13.11 2.13 6.64
N PHE A 254 -12.17 2.67 7.42
CA PHE A 254 -12.32 2.70 8.87
C PHE A 254 -13.45 3.63 9.32
N ASN A 255 -13.61 4.78 8.70
CA ASN A 255 -14.72 5.71 9.00
C ASN A 255 -16.09 5.07 8.78
N SER A 256 -16.22 4.14 7.82
CA SER A 256 -17.45 3.38 7.57
C SER A 256 -17.85 2.45 8.71
N LEU A 257 -16.92 2.12 9.60
CA LEU A 257 -17.13 1.23 10.75
C LEU A 257 -17.63 2.00 11.99
N GLU A 258 -17.57 3.35 11.98
CA GLU A 258 -18.02 4.14 13.14
C GLU A 258 -19.53 4.04 13.33
N ASN A 259 -19.93 3.66 14.55
CA ASN A 259 -21.34 3.62 14.97
C ASN A 259 -21.49 4.11 16.41
N LYS A 260 -21.62 5.42 16.56
CA LYS A 260 -21.72 6.07 17.88
C LYS A 260 -22.95 5.65 18.67
N LYS A 261 -24.03 5.21 18.00
CA LYS A 261 -25.24 4.70 18.68
C LYS A 261 -24.93 3.41 19.44
N ASN A 262 -24.04 2.59 18.90
CA ASN A 262 -23.60 1.32 19.48
C ASN A 262 -22.26 1.45 20.22
N ASN A 263 -21.83 2.67 20.58
CA ASN A 263 -20.57 2.95 21.26
C ASN A 263 -19.32 2.46 20.51
N ILE A 264 -19.36 2.50 19.18
CA ILE A 264 -18.21 2.18 18.32
C ILE A 264 -17.64 3.48 17.75
N TYR A 265 -16.40 3.78 18.09
CA TYR A 265 -15.70 5.01 17.73
C TYR A 265 -14.48 4.68 16.87
N VAL A 266 -14.21 5.50 15.86
CA VAL A 266 -12.98 5.42 15.05
C VAL A 266 -12.13 6.65 15.31
N LEU A 267 -10.87 6.46 15.69
CA LEU A 267 -9.96 7.55 16.00
C LEU A 267 -8.84 7.67 14.97
N ASP A 268 -8.78 8.79 14.27
CA ASP A 268 -7.72 9.08 13.28
C ASP A 268 -6.40 9.44 13.98
N LEU A 269 -5.58 8.42 14.21
CA LEU A 269 -4.25 8.59 14.79
C LEU A 269 -3.28 9.30 13.82
N LEU A 270 -3.42 9.09 12.50
CA LEU A 270 -2.55 9.72 11.51
C LEU A 270 -2.62 11.25 11.59
N ALA A 271 -3.80 11.80 11.88
CA ALA A 271 -3.98 13.24 12.00
C ALA A 271 -3.07 13.89 13.06
N GLU A 272 -2.73 13.17 14.12
CA GLU A 272 -1.80 13.66 15.15
C GLU A 272 -0.34 13.61 14.68
N PHE A 273 0.02 12.55 13.97
CA PHE A 273 1.39 12.41 13.46
C PHE A 273 1.73 13.47 12.42
N ILE A 274 0.81 13.77 11.50
CA ILE A 274 1.08 14.71 10.40
C ILE A 274 1.20 16.18 10.86
N LYS A 275 0.75 16.54 12.07
CA LYS A 275 0.99 17.86 12.67
C LYS A 275 2.46 18.12 13.00
N LEU A 276 3.26 17.06 13.10
CA LEU A 276 4.67 17.13 13.44
C LEU A 276 5.51 17.35 12.18
N ASN A 277 6.66 17.99 12.33
CA ASN A 277 7.61 18.12 11.24
C ASN A 277 8.25 16.76 10.89
N PHE A 278 8.88 16.69 9.73
CA PHE A 278 9.45 15.46 9.18
C PHE A 278 10.44 14.76 10.13
N SER A 279 11.38 15.52 10.70
CA SER A 279 12.40 14.99 11.61
C SER A 279 11.76 14.36 12.86
N ARG A 280 10.77 15.04 13.45
CA ARG A 280 10.05 14.52 14.62
C ARG A 280 9.24 13.27 14.28
N ARG A 281 8.56 13.22 13.12
CA ARG A 281 7.85 12.01 12.66
C ARG A 281 8.78 10.81 12.53
N LYS A 282 9.97 11.01 11.97
CA LYS A 282 11.00 9.96 11.83
C LYS A 282 11.48 9.44 13.19
N SER A 283 11.61 10.31 14.20
CA SER A 283 12.07 9.91 15.55
C SER A 283 11.04 9.08 16.35
N LEU A 284 9.79 9.04 15.91
CA LEU A 284 8.75 8.21 16.56
C LEU A 284 8.87 6.71 16.26
N PHE A 285 9.78 6.34 15.36
CA PHE A 285 10.08 4.96 15.01
C PHE A 285 11.52 4.58 15.41
N PHE A 286 11.78 3.29 15.59
CA PHE A 286 13.16 2.83 15.75
C PHE A 286 13.96 3.06 14.47
N LYS A 287 15.22 3.49 14.60
CA LYS A 287 16.10 3.75 13.44
C LYS A 287 16.35 2.51 12.58
N GLN A 288 16.48 1.35 13.25
CA GLN A 288 16.82 0.08 12.59
C GLN A 288 15.58 -0.67 12.09
N ASP A 289 14.42 -0.40 12.71
CA ASP A 289 13.15 -1.03 12.41
C ASP A 289 12.07 0.05 12.27
N LYS A 290 11.83 0.45 11.03
CA LYS A 290 10.82 1.48 10.68
C LYS A 290 9.38 0.97 10.86
N SER A 291 9.18 -0.25 11.39
CA SER A 291 7.85 -0.84 11.59
C SER A 291 7.28 -0.56 12.98
N HIS A 292 8.12 -0.38 14.00
CA HIS A 292 7.68 -0.24 15.39
C HIS A 292 7.94 1.15 15.96
N PHE A 293 7.07 1.57 16.88
CA PHE A 293 7.21 2.87 17.55
C PHE A 293 8.36 2.87 18.56
N SER A 294 9.10 3.97 18.59
CA SER A 294 10.01 4.31 19.70
C SER A 294 9.21 4.65 20.97
N GLN A 295 9.90 4.79 22.12
CA GLN A 295 9.28 5.26 23.36
C GLN A 295 8.49 6.58 23.16
N ASP A 296 9.03 7.51 22.38
CA ASP A 296 8.36 8.77 22.03
C ASP A 296 7.10 8.53 21.20
N GLY A 297 7.12 7.56 20.30
CA GLY A 297 5.95 7.15 19.54
C GLY A 297 4.85 6.59 20.43
N HIS A 298 5.19 5.70 21.34
CA HIS A 298 4.25 5.17 22.33
C HIS A 298 3.67 6.26 23.24
N LYS A 299 4.48 7.20 23.70
CA LYS A 299 4.03 8.35 24.52
C LYS A 299 3.05 9.24 23.75
N LEU A 300 3.31 9.51 22.48
CA LEU A 300 2.42 10.30 21.64
C LEU A 300 1.06 9.62 21.47
N VAL A 301 1.04 8.30 21.19
CA VAL A 301 -0.21 7.53 21.05
C VAL A 301 -0.99 7.52 22.36
N SER A 302 -0.32 7.33 23.50
CA SER A 302 -0.95 7.39 24.83
C SER A 302 -1.62 8.73 25.08
N ASN A 303 -0.93 9.84 24.87
CA ASN A 303 -1.47 11.19 25.05
C ASN A 303 -2.66 11.47 24.15
N PHE A 304 -2.60 11.00 22.89
CA PHE A 304 -3.72 11.12 21.96
C PHE A 304 -4.95 10.37 22.45
N LEU A 305 -4.79 9.11 22.87
CA LEU A 305 -5.88 8.30 23.40
C LEU A 305 -6.47 8.90 24.67
N GLU A 306 -5.64 9.37 25.60
CA GLU A 306 -6.08 10.03 26.83
C GLU A 306 -7.00 11.22 26.52
N ASN A 307 -6.57 12.12 25.63
CA ASN A 307 -7.33 13.28 25.24
C ASN A 307 -8.68 12.91 24.59
N LYS A 308 -8.68 11.87 23.74
CA LYS A 308 -9.90 11.41 23.06
C LYS A 308 -10.87 10.72 24.02
N ILE A 309 -10.40 9.87 24.90
CA ILE A 309 -11.22 9.18 25.91
C ILE A 309 -11.86 10.18 26.87
N LYS A 310 -11.12 11.20 27.33
CA LYS A 310 -11.67 12.30 28.14
C LYS A 310 -12.77 13.06 27.38
N LYS A 311 -12.57 13.37 26.10
CA LYS A 311 -13.59 14.03 25.26
C LYS A 311 -14.83 13.16 25.06
N LEU A 312 -14.67 11.85 24.84
CA LEU A 312 -15.77 10.91 24.69
C LEU A 312 -16.64 10.84 25.95
N LYS A 313 -16.05 10.89 27.14
CA LYS A 313 -16.82 11.00 28.41
C LYS A 313 -17.63 12.30 28.49
N ILE A 314 -17.18 13.41 27.90
CA ILE A 314 -17.88 14.70 27.85
C ILE A 314 -18.98 14.66 26.77
N ILE A 315 -18.73 14.07 25.60
CA ILE A 315 -19.67 13.95 24.47
C ILE A 315 -20.90 13.09 24.85
N ILE A 316 -20.76 12.12 25.76
CA ILE A 316 -21.90 11.34 26.28
C ILE A 316 -22.86 12.23 27.09
N LYS A 317 -22.40 13.38 27.61
CA LYS A 317 -23.23 14.34 28.35
C LYS A 317 -23.87 15.43 27.48
N ASP A 318 -23.36 15.74 26.30
CA ASP A 318 -23.85 16.82 25.45
C ASP A 318 -24.41 16.34 24.10
N LYS A 319 -25.71 16.08 24.07
CA LYS A 319 -26.51 16.09 22.83
C LYS A 319 -26.99 17.51 22.57
N LYS A 320 -26.41 18.16 21.55
CA LYS A 320 -27.02 19.14 20.63
C LYS A 320 -26.04 20.20 20.15
N ILE A 321 -25.62 20.13 18.91
CA ILE A 321 -25.29 21.30 18.08
C ILE A 321 -25.62 20.97 16.61
N LYS A 322 -26.44 21.84 16.01
CA LYS A 322 -26.89 21.78 14.61
C LYS A 322 -25.80 22.19 13.64
N LYS A 323 -25.70 21.47 12.51
CA LYS A 323 -24.86 21.84 11.36
C LYS A 323 -25.61 22.77 10.41
N SER A 324 -24.99 23.88 10.00
CA SER A 324 -25.39 24.64 8.82
C SER A 324 -24.55 24.22 7.61
N LYS A 325 -25.23 23.99 6.50
CA LYS A 325 -24.64 23.59 5.19
C LYS A 325 -24.56 24.81 4.28
N THR A 326 -23.46 25.03 3.64
CA THR A 326 -23.40 25.84 2.42
C THR A 326 -22.86 24.98 1.26
N LYS A 327 -23.70 24.72 0.29
CA LYS A 327 -23.38 24.01 -0.96
C LYS A 327 -23.04 25.01 -2.06
N ARG A 328 -21.87 24.85 -2.71
CA ARG A 328 -21.63 25.42 -4.04
C ARG A 328 -21.94 24.36 -5.11
N LYS A 329 -22.85 24.68 -5.99
CA LYS A 329 -23.19 23.86 -7.19
C LYS A 329 -22.08 23.94 -8.22
N LYS A 330 -21.54 22.78 -8.64
CA LYS A 330 -20.79 22.63 -9.91
C LYS A 330 -21.78 22.18 -10.98
N THR A 331 -21.89 22.92 -12.06
CA THR A 331 -22.54 22.48 -13.30
C THR A 331 -21.74 21.35 -13.90
N LYS A 332 -22.35 20.18 -14.10
CA LYS A 332 -21.75 19.04 -14.81
C LYS A 332 -21.78 19.32 -16.32
N SER A 333 -20.64 19.17 -17.01
CA SER A 333 -20.61 19.07 -18.45
C SER A 333 -21.38 17.83 -18.92
N LYS A 334 -22.06 17.95 -20.06
CA LYS A 334 -22.93 16.91 -20.62
C LYS A 334 -22.15 15.68 -21.10
N HIS A 335 -20.82 15.80 -21.31
CA HIS A 335 -19.93 14.78 -21.83
C HIS A 335 -18.65 14.65 -21.02
N THR A 336 -18.06 13.46 -20.99
CA THR A 336 -16.81 13.14 -20.29
C THR A 336 -15.68 12.96 -21.30
N TYR A 337 -14.70 13.89 -21.30
CA TYR A 337 -13.53 13.83 -22.16
C TYR A 337 -12.29 13.39 -21.37
N ILE A 338 -11.55 12.42 -21.91
CA ILE A 338 -10.28 11.93 -21.34
C ILE A 338 -9.21 11.99 -22.42
N LEU A 339 -8.06 12.58 -22.11
CA LEU A 339 -6.90 12.64 -22.98
C LEU A 339 -5.86 11.62 -22.52
N GLY A 340 -5.53 10.65 -23.37
CA GLY A 340 -4.41 9.72 -23.18
C GLY A 340 -3.13 10.29 -23.78
N ILE A 341 -1.99 10.15 -23.08
CA ILE A 341 -0.67 10.62 -23.52
C ILE A 341 0.37 9.52 -23.37
N SER A 342 1.17 9.29 -24.43
CA SER A 342 2.40 8.53 -24.44
C SER A 342 3.56 9.45 -24.82
N ALA A 343 4.67 9.44 -24.08
CA ALA A 343 5.83 10.30 -24.33
C ALA A 343 7.12 9.79 -23.68
N PHE A 344 8.28 10.26 -24.17
CA PHE A 344 9.64 10.11 -23.61
C PHE A 344 10.27 8.72 -23.71
N TYR A 345 9.67 7.79 -24.45
CA TYR A 345 10.30 6.51 -24.77
C TYR A 345 10.53 6.40 -26.29
N HIS A 346 9.55 6.00 -27.08
CA HIS A 346 9.49 6.10 -28.53
C HIS A 346 8.04 6.43 -28.91
N ASP A 347 7.80 6.89 -30.13
CA ASP A 347 6.48 7.07 -30.74
C ASP A 347 5.48 7.84 -29.83
N SER A 348 5.89 9.03 -29.41
CA SER A 348 5.02 9.88 -28.59
C SER A 348 3.69 10.15 -29.30
N ALA A 349 2.58 10.02 -28.57
CA ALA A 349 1.25 10.07 -29.12
C ALA A 349 0.23 10.68 -28.15
N ALA A 350 -0.92 11.09 -28.70
CA ALA A 350 -2.08 11.49 -27.92
C ALA A 350 -3.35 10.87 -28.48
N THR A 351 -4.33 10.60 -27.60
CA THR A 351 -5.64 10.07 -27.95
C THR A 351 -6.72 10.77 -27.12
N LEU A 352 -7.79 11.24 -27.76
CA LEU A 352 -8.95 11.82 -27.10
C LEU A 352 -10.12 10.84 -27.13
N ILE A 353 -10.66 10.56 -25.93
CA ILE A 353 -11.85 9.73 -25.76
C ILE A 353 -12.98 10.60 -25.22
N LYS A 354 -14.19 10.45 -25.80
CA LYS A 354 -15.44 11.08 -25.35
C LYS A 354 -16.44 9.99 -25.01
N ASP A 355 -16.92 9.94 -23.79
CA ASP A 355 -17.94 8.99 -23.31
C ASP A 355 -17.64 7.51 -23.64
N GLY A 356 -16.35 7.16 -23.75
CA GLY A 356 -15.88 5.81 -24.08
C GLY A 356 -15.52 5.61 -25.57
N GLU A 357 -15.81 6.56 -26.45
CA GLU A 357 -15.50 6.49 -27.89
C GLU A 357 -14.22 7.27 -28.24
N ILE A 358 -13.39 6.71 -29.12
CA ILE A 358 -12.17 7.36 -29.63
C ILE A 358 -12.57 8.44 -30.62
N ILE A 359 -12.32 9.72 -30.30
CA ILE A 359 -12.61 10.87 -31.19
C ILE A 359 -11.45 11.16 -32.13
N ALA A 360 -10.23 11.09 -31.58
CA ALA A 360 -9.01 11.31 -32.35
C ALA A 360 -7.82 10.62 -31.70
N ALA A 361 -6.88 10.18 -32.54
CA ALA A 361 -5.59 9.65 -32.11
C ALA A 361 -4.52 10.06 -33.14
N ALA A 362 -3.34 10.45 -32.64
CA ALA A 362 -2.22 10.82 -33.49
C ALA A 362 -0.87 10.62 -32.81
N GLN A 363 0.12 10.23 -33.62
CA GLN A 363 1.53 10.23 -33.18
C GLN A 363 2.16 11.59 -33.51
N GLU A 364 3.06 12.06 -32.62
CA GLU A 364 3.76 13.33 -32.79
C GLU A 364 4.62 13.35 -34.06
N GLU A 365 5.18 12.22 -34.47
CA GLU A 365 5.99 12.09 -35.67
C GLU A 365 5.24 12.47 -36.97
N ARG A 366 3.89 12.36 -37.01
CA ARG A 366 3.08 12.78 -38.14
C ARG A 366 3.15 14.29 -38.40
N PHE A 367 3.36 15.04 -37.34
CA PHE A 367 3.49 16.51 -37.36
C PHE A 367 4.96 16.94 -37.42
N SER A 368 5.82 16.33 -36.60
CA SER A 368 7.23 16.69 -36.52
C SER A 368 8.08 16.16 -37.66
N ARG A 369 7.59 15.16 -38.42
CA ARG A 369 8.32 14.44 -39.49
C ARG A 369 9.62 13.80 -39.01
N GLN A 370 9.74 13.52 -37.69
CA GLN A 370 10.86 12.80 -37.09
C GLN A 370 10.41 11.40 -36.69
N LYS A 371 10.95 10.36 -37.33
CA LYS A 371 10.63 8.95 -37.02
C LYS A 371 10.97 8.67 -35.54
N ASN A 372 10.10 7.98 -34.82
CA ASN A 372 10.23 7.64 -33.41
C ASN A 372 10.38 8.87 -32.50
N ASP A 373 9.65 9.95 -32.77
CA ASP A 373 9.72 11.18 -31.96
C ASP A 373 9.39 10.91 -30.50
N ARG A 374 10.34 11.20 -29.62
CA ARG A 374 10.25 10.92 -28.16
C ARG A 374 9.79 12.13 -27.34
N ARG A 375 9.66 13.29 -27.95
CA ARG A 375 9.33 14.53 -27.24
C ARG A 375 7.91 14.48 -26.69
N PHE A 376 7.59 15.42 -25.83
CA PHE A 376 6.22 15.60 -25.35
C PHE A 376 5.30 15.95 -26.54
N PRO A 377 4.18 15.24 -26.77
CA PRO A 377 3.43 15.27 -28.03
C PRO A 377 2.47 16.47 -28.13
N VAL A 378 3.03 17.68 -28.19
CA VAL A 378 2.25 18.93 -28.20
C VAL A 378 1.33 19.01 -29.43
N SER A 379 1.85 18.67 -30.60
CA SER A 379 1.09 18.77 -31.87
C SER A 379 -0.02 17.73 -31.93
N ALA A 380 0.26 16.49 -31.48
CA ALA A 380 -0.74 15.43 -31.40
C ALA A 380 -1.86 15.77 -30.40
N ILE A 381 -1.51 16.37 -29.25
CA ILE A 381 -2.49 16.83 -28.25
C ILE A 381 -3.37 17.93 -28.83
N ASN A 382 -2.79 18.95 -29.47
CA ASN A 382 -3.53 20.04 -30.08
C ASN A 382 -4.50 19.53 -31.16
N TYR A 383 -4.03 18.60 -31.99
CA TYR A 383 -4.87 17.94 -32.99
C TYR A 383 -6.07 17.22 -32.36
N CYS A 384 -5.83 16.47 -31.27
CA CYS A 384 -6.89 15.76 -30.56
C CYS A 384 -7.94 16.71 -29.95
N LEU A 385 -7.50 17.80 -29.33
CA LEU A 385 -8.38 18.80 -28.74
C LEU A 385 -9.20 19.53 -29.84
N GLU A 386 -8.55 19.89 -30.93
CA GLU A 386 -9.21 20.51 -32.08
C GLU A 386 -10.29 19.60 -32.72
N LYS A 387 -9.97 18.32 -32.92
CA LYS A 387 -10.93 17.33 -33.42
C LYS A 387 -12.11 17.11 -32.47
N GLY A 388 -11.88 17.19 -31.18
CA GLY A 388 -12.93 17.14 -30.14
C GLY A 388 -13.72 18.43 -30.00
N ASN A 389 -13.27 19.52 -30.65
CA ASN A 389 -13.81 20.88 -30.49
C ASN A 389 -13.93 21.27 -29.01
N ILE A 390 -12.84 21.01 -28.24
CA ILE A 390 -12.75 21.27 -26.77
C ILE A 390 -11.44 21.95 -26.41
N GLN A 391 -11.43 22.54 -25.21
CA GLN A 391 -10.23 23.08 -24.59
C GLN A 391 -9.72 22.17 -23.47
N GLN A 392 -8.51 22.44 -22.94
CA GLN A 392 -7.92 21.64 -21.86
C GLN A 392 -8.81 21.62 -20.59
N GLU A 393 -9.53 22.69 -20.34
CA GLU A 393 -10.42 22.87 -19.18
C GLU A 393 -11.64 21.95 -19.23
N ASP A 394 -12.04 21.49 -20.41
CA ASP A 394 -13.18 20.60 -20.64
C ASP A 394 -12.81 19.13 -20.36
N LEU A 395 -11.52 18.83 -20.21
CA LEU A 395 -11.05 17.48 -19.90
C LEU A 395 -11.42 17.05 -18.48
N ALA A 396 -12.12 15.95 -18.35
CA ALA A 396 -12.38 15.30 -17.05
C ALA A 396 -11.12 14.68 -16.41
N GLY A 397 -10.13 14.32 -17.25
CA GLY A 397 -8.86 13.78 -16.82
C GLY A 397 -7.86 13.59 -17.95
N ILE A 398 -6.58 13.46 -17.56
CA ILE A 398 -5.48 13.08 -18.47
C ILE A 398 -4.91 11.77 -17.95
N ALA A 399 -4.72 10.78 -18.82
CA ALA A 399 -4.12 9.49 -18.52
C ALA A 399 -2.74 9.37 -19.18
N TYR A 400 -1.72 9.03 -18.39
CA TYR A 400 -0.39 8.69 -18.87
C TYR A 400 -0.20 7.17 -18.83
N TYR A 401 0.39 6.60 -19.86
CA TYR A 401 0.38 5.16 -20.13
C TYR A 401 1.25 4.32 -19.18
N ASP A 402 2.19 4.93 -18.46
CA ASP A 402 3.26 4.26 -17.70
C ASP A 402 3.36 4.80 -16.28
N ASN A 403 3.81 3.97 -15.34
CA ASN A 403 4.18 4.38 -14.00
C ASN A 403 5.69 4.60 -13.90
N THR A 404 6.09 5.82 -14.18
CA THR A 404 7.50 6.21 -14.28
C THR A 404 8.33 5.98 -13.00
N TYR A 405 7.69 5.92 -11.86
CA TYR A 405 8.37 5.66 -10.58
C TYR A 405 8.73 4.19 -10.41
N LEU A 406 7.83 3.27 -10.77
CA LEU A 406 8.13 1.84 -10.77
C LEU A 406 9.19 1.50 -11.81
N THR A 407 9.17 2.17 -12.96
CA THR A 407 10.21 2.03 -13.98
C THR A 407 11.57 2.49 -13.44
N LEU A 408 11.62 3.61 -12.71
CA LEU A 408 12.85 4.05 -12.05
C LEU A 408 13.31 3.05 -10.99
N GLU A 409 12.39 2.53 -10.17
CA GLU A 409 12.70 1.49 -9.17
C GLU A 409 13.39 0.31 -9.84
N ARG A 410 12.83 -0.24 -10.93
CA ARG A 410 13.44 -1.32 -11.70
C ARG A 410 14.81 -0.95 -12.24
N MET A 411 14.97 0.27 -12.79
CA MET A 411 16.25 0.74 -13.31
C MET A 411 17.32 0.81 -12.22
N LEU A 412 16.98 1.34 -11.04
CA LEU A 412 17.87 1.37 -9.88
C LEU A 412 18.32 -0.04 -9.46
N TRP A 413 17.40 -0.99 -9.48
CA TRP A 413 17.68 -2.39 -9.21
C TRP A 413 18.58 -3.04 -10.27
N SER A 414 18.30 -2.76 -11.54
CA SER A 414 19.14 -3.26 -12.64
C SER A 414 20.56 -2.73 -12.54
N PHE A 415 20.69 -1.44 -12.21
CA PHE A 415 22.00 -0.82 -11.98
C PHE A 415 22.73 -1.48 -10.81
N ALA A 416 22.08 -1.62 -9.64
CA ALA A 416 22.69 -2.23 -8.46
C ALA A 416 23.19 -3.66 -8.70
N LYS A 417 22.55 -4.40 -9.62
CA LYS A 417 22.96 -5.76 -10.00
C LYS A 417 24.13 -5.82 -10.97
N THR A 418 24.32 -4.78 -11.77
CA THR A 418 25.24 -4.80 -12.92
C THR A 418 26.44 -3.87 -12.78
N VAL A 419 26.54 -3.14 -11.67
CA VAL A 419 27.76 -2.37 -11.30
C VAL A 419 28.95 -3.33 -11.12
N PRO A 420 30.16 -2.99 -11.65
CA PRO A 420 30.51 -1.72 -12.31
C PRO A 420 30.20 -1.67 -13.82
N ASN A 421 29.80 -2.78 -14.44
CA ASN A 421 29.70 -2.90 -15.90
C ASN A 421 28.64 -1.97 -16.53
N SER A 422 27.64 -1.51 -15.77
CA SER A 422 26.55 -0.65 -16.26
C SER A 422 26.74 0.84 -15.96
N GLU A 423 27.82 1.25 -15.32
CA GLU A 423 28.02 2.64 -14.85
C GLU A 423 27.86 3.65 -15.99
N LYS A 424 28.49 3.39 -17.15
CA LYS A 424 28.42 4.28 -18.31
C LYS A 424 27.00 4.41 -18.88
N ALA A 425 26.26 3.29 -18.96
CA ALA A 425 24.87 3.29 -19.41
C ALA A 425 23.97 4.07 -18.43
N TRP A 426 24.20 3.93 -17.14
CA TRP A 426 23.50 4.61 -16.09
C TRP A 426 23.73 6.13 -16.12
N CYS A 427 24.99 6.58 -16.21
CA CYS A 427 25.34 7.99 -16.31
C CYS A 427 24.70 8.66 -17.54
N ASN A 428 24.53 7.93 -18.64
CA ASN A 428 23.86 8.45 -19.83
C ASN A 428 22.33 8.50 -19.68
N ALA A 429 21.71 7.55 -18.99
CA ALA A 429 20.26 7.47 -18.84
C ALA A 429 19.69 8.41 -17.76
N MET A 430 20.34 8.50 -16.61
CA MET A 430 19.83 9.21 -15.44
C MET A 430 19.52 10.70 -15.62
N PRO A 431 20.32 11.51 -16.34
CA PRO A 431 19.99 12.92 -16.51
C PRO A 431 18.62 13.16 -17.12
N SER A 432 18.23 12.35 -18.10
CA SER A 432 16.89 12.46 -18.73
C SER A 432 15.76 12.02 -17.79
N TRP A 433 16.00 11.02 -16.96
CA TRP A 433 15.06 10.54 -15.97
C TRP A 433 14.79 11.57 -14.87
N VAL A 434 15.85 12.09 -14.27
CA VAL A 434 15.74 13.07 -13.18
C VAL A 434 15.13 14.40 -13.68
N LYS A 435 15.44 14.81 -14.92
CA LYS A 435 14.97 16.08 -15.47
C LYS A 435 13.52 16.06 -15.95
N TYR A 436 13.06 14.97 -16.53
CA TYR A 436 11.77 14.94 -17.22
C TYR A 436 10.85 13.80 -16.75
N LYS A 437 11.32 12.55 -16.76
CA LYS A 437 10.44 11.38 -16.63
C LYS A 437 9.87 11.22 -15.22
N LEU A 438 10.60 11.59 -14.18
CA LEU A 438 10.10 11.54 -12.81
C LEU A 438 8.95 12.50 -12.53
N PHE A 439 8.83 13.57 -13.28
CA PHE A 439 7.89 14.64 -12.99
C PHE A 439 6.81 14.78 -14.06
N ILE A 440 6.40 13.66 -14.68
CA ILE A 440 5.39 13.65 -15.74
C ILE A 440 4.11 14.42 -15.36
N PRO A 441 3.48 14.22 -14.19
CA PRO A 441 2.30 15.00 -13.83
C PRO A 441 2.57 16.51 -13.76
N LYS A 442 3.73 16.91 -13.24
CA LYS A 442 4.13 18.31 -13.19
C LYS A 442 4.34 18.87 -14.60
N LEU A 443 5.03 18.12 -15.46
CA LEU A 443 5.28 18.50 -16.84
C LEU A 443 3.98 18.66 -17.65
N ILE A 444 3.04 17.74 -17.49
CA ILE A 444 1.70 17.83 -18.11
C ILE A 444 0.99 19.10 -17.65
N ARG A 445 1.01 19.40 -16.34
CA ARG A 445 0.41 20.64 -15.80
C ARG A 445 1.03 21.89 -16.39
N GLU A 446 2.36 21.94 -16.47
CA GLU A 446 3.10 23.09 -17.02
C GLU A 446 2.87 23.26 -18.52
N LYS A 447 2.97 22.17 -19.29
CA LYS A 447 2.84 22.22 -20.76
C LYS A 447 1.42 22.51 -21.23
N LEU A 448 0.42 21.96 -20.56
CA LEU A 448 -0.98 22.09 -20.94
C LEU A 448 -1.76 23.09 -20.07
N LYS A 449 -1.11 23.75 -19.11
CA LYS A 449 -1.77 24.61 -18.09
C LYS A 449 -2.98 23.93 -17.42
N TYR A 450 -2.93 22.61 -17.28
CA TYR A 450 -4.03 21.76 -16.82
C TYR A 450 -4.01 21.55 -15.32
N ASN A 451 -5.11 21.86 -14.63
CA ASN A 451 -5.24 21.73 -13.18
C ASN A 451 -6.15 20.57 -12.74
N GLY A 452 -6.67 19.79 -13.67
CA GLY A 452 -7.56 18.67 -13.40
C GLY A 452 -6.82 17.39 -12.94
N LYS A 453 -7.51 16.27 -13.03
CA LYS A 453 -6.97 14.96 -12.61
C LYS A 453 -5.99 14.42 -13.65
N ILE A 454 -4.83 13.93 -13.18
CA ILE A 454 -3.85 13.21 -14.00
C ILE A 454 -3.68 11.83 -13.40
N PHE A 455 -3.81 10.80 -14.24
CA PHE A 455 -3.68 9.39 -13.87
C PHE A 455 -2.42 8.83 -14.52
N GLN A 456 -1.59 8.15 -13.74
CA GLN A 456 -0.53 7.29 -14.24
C GLN A 456 -1.02 5.85 -14.15
N ASN A 457 -0.98 5.12 -15.25
CA ASN A 457 -1.42 3.74 -15.31
C ASN A 457 -0.22 2.80 -15.29
N PHE A 458 -0.44 1.51 -15.07
CA PHE A 458 0.58 0.48 -15.27
C PHE A 458 0.76 0.19 -16.75
N HIS A 459 1.99 0.02 -17.21
CA HIS A 459 2.35 -0.17 -18.62
C HIS A 459 1.59 -1.36 -19.24
N HIS A 460 1.69 -2.54 -18.67
CA HIS A 460 0.99 -3.72 -19.16
C HIS A 460 -0.53 -3.63 -19.06
N ARG A 461 -1.06 -2.87 -18.10
CA ARG A 461 -2.49 -2.57 -18.05
C ARG A 461 -2.92 -1.67 -19.20
N SER A 462 -2.05 -0.76 -19.62
CA SER A 462 -2.28 0.06 -20.81
C SER A 462 -2.26 -0.78 -22.09
N HIS A 463 -1.36 -1.75 -22.20
CA HIS A 463 -1.36 -2.73 -23.29
C HIS A 463 -2.63 -3.59 -23.31
N LEU A 464 -3.05 -4.15 -22.16
CA LEU A 464 -4.31 -4.88 -22.07
C LEU A 464 -5.51 -4.03 -22.51
N ALA A 465 -5.53 -2.76 -22.11
CA ALA A 465 -6.59 -1.82 -22.47
C ALA A 465 -6.61 -1.51 -23.97
N SER A 466 -5.46 -1.24 -24.57
CA SER A 466 -5.35 -0.95 -25.99
C SER A 466 -5.78 -2.13 -26.88
N ALA A 467 -5.44 -3.35 -26.46
CA ALA A 467 -5.85 -4.55 -27.18
C ALA A 467 -7.36 -4.82 -27.04
N PHE A 468 -7.91 -4.75 -25.84
CA PHE A 468 -9.29 -5.15 -25.58
C PHE A 468 -10.32 -4.10 -26.00
N PHE A 469 -10.15 -2.85 -25.56
CA PHE A 469 -11.17 -1.81 -25.81
C PHE A 469 -11.21 -1.32 -27.26
N ALA A 470 -10.14 -1.54 -28.02
CA ALA A 470 -10.14 -1.29 -29.47
C ALA A 470 -10.64 -2.50 -30.28
N SER A 471 -10.88 -3.65 -29.66
CA SER A 471 -11.38 -4.85 -30.31
C SER A 471 -12.92 -4.89 -30.37
N PRO A 472 -13.52 -5.67 -31.27
CA PRO A 472 -14.97 -5.84 -31.32
C PRO A 472 -15.52 -6.79 -30.23
N TYR A 473 -14.67 -7.39 -29.41
CA TYR A 473 -15.07 -8.44 -28.49
C TYR A 473 -15.62 -7.88 -27.17
N LYS A 474 -16.79 -8.33 -26.76
CA LYS A 474 -17.36 -8.01 -25.44
C LYS A 474 -16.68 -8.77 -24.30
N LYS A 475 -16.07 -9.93 -24.60
CA LYS A 475 -15.31 -10.75 -23.65
C LYS A 475 -14.20 -11.49 -24.40
N SER A 476 -12.97 -11.41 -23.89
CA SER A 476 -11.83 -12.11 -24.48
C SER A 476 -10.73 -12.35 -23.45
N ALA A 477 -9.89 -13.38 -23.69
CA ALA A 477 -8.55 -13.45 -23.13
C ALA A 477 -7.66 -12.43 -23.83
N ILE A 478 -6.69 -11.87 -23.13
CA ILE A 478 -5.77 -10.87 -23.61
C ILE A 478 -4.35 -11.31 -23.26
N LEU A 479 -3.46 -11.32 -24.24
CA LEU A 479 -2.03 -11.56 -24.06
C LEU A 479 -1.27 -10.28 -24.42
N THR A 480 -0.34 -9.87 -23.58
CA THR A 480 0.61 -8.79 -23.91
C THR A 480 2.03 -9.29 -23.78
N VAL A 481 2.89 -8.94 -24.73
CA VAL A 481 4.32 -9.25 -24.72
C VAL A 481 5.07 -7.97 -25.07
N ASP A 482 6.04 -7.61 -24.22
CA ASP A 482 6.83 -6.39 -24.35
C ASP A 482 8.31 -6.67 -24.00
N GLY A 483 9.20 -5.73 -24.28
CA GLY A 483 10.56 -5.76 -23.82
C GLY A 483 10.60 -5.68 -22.31
N VAL A 484 10.13 -4.58 -21.76
CA VAL A 484 9.93 -4.39 -20.33
C VAL A 484 9.10 -3.12 -20.05
N GLY A 485 8.01 -3.26 -19.30
CA GLY A 485 7.29 -2.14 -18.68
C GLY A 485 7.96 -1.67 -17.40
N GLU A 486 7.19 -1.47 -16.33
CA GLU A 486 7.78 -1.17 -15.02
C GLU A 486 8.61 -2.35 -14.52
N TRP A 487 7.95 -3.49 -14.35
CA TRP A 487 8.53 -4.79 -14.03
C TRP A 487 8.04 -5.88 -14.98
N ALA A 488 6.77 -5.80 -15.36
CA ALA A 488 6.14 -6.78 -16.24
C ALA A 488 6.74 -6.72 -17.65
N THR A 489 6.97 -7.89 -18.25
CA THR A 489 7.50 -8.11 -19.60
C THR A 489 6.51 -8.86 -20.47
N ALA A 490 5.59 -9.60 -19.87
CA ALA A 490 4.42 -10.19 -20.52
C ALA A 490 3.28 -10.28 -19.51
N SER A 491 2.04 -10.25 -19.96
CA SER A 491 0.89 -10.46 -19.08
C SER A 491 -0.28 -11.14 -19.78
N ILE A 492 -1.06 -11.89 -19.00
CA ILE A 492 -2.31 -12.49 -19.43
C ILE A 492 -3.44 -11.87 -18.63
N GLY A 493 -4.51 -11.48 -19.30
CA GLY A 493 -5.69 -10.89 -18.67
C GLY A 493 -6.99 -11.36 -19.31
N ILE A 494 -8.08 -10.92 -18.73
CA ILE A 494 -9.43 -11.09 -19.25
C ILE A 494 -10.08 -9.72 -19.35
N GLY A 495 -10.65 -9.43 -20.53
CA GLY A 495 -11.56 -8.33 -20.74
C GLY A 495 -13.00 -8.80 -20.69
N ASN A 496 -13.88 -8.04 -20.08
CA ASN A 496 -15.32 -8.29 -20.05
C ASN A 496 -16.09 -6.95 -19.93
N GLY A 497 -16.79 -6.57 -21.00
CA GLY A 497 -17.50 -5.30 -21.10
C GLY A 497 -16.56 -4.11 -20.92
N ASN A 498 -16.71 -3.35 -19.84
CA ASN A 498 -15.86 -2.19 -19.53
C ASN A 498 -14.77 -2.47 -18.48
N LYS A 499 -14.47 -3.75 -18.21
CA LYS A 499 -13.51 -4.18 -17.17
C LYS A 499 -12.40 -5.01 -17.79
N ILE A 500 -11.18 -4.76 -17.28
CA ILE A 500 -9.99 -5.58 -17.55
C ILE A 500 -9.46 -6.09 -16.22
N LYS A 501 -9.19 -7.38 -16.16
CA LYS A 501 -8.51 -8.02 -15.03
C LYS A 501 -7.22 -8.68 -15.52
N MET A 502 -6.09 -8.28 -14.99
CA MET A 502 -4.82 -8.97 -15.16
C MET A 502 -4.84 -10.24 -14.30
N LEU A 503 -4.47 -11.37 -14.86
CA LEU A 503 -4.47 -12.67 -14.19
C LEU A 503 -3.07 -13.09 -13.77
N LYS A 504 -2.09 -12.97 -14.71
CA LYS A 504 -0.70 -13.35 -14.50
C LYS A 504 0.21 -12.38 -15.23
N GLU A 505 1.43 -12.22 -14.74
CA GLU A 505 2.48 -11.46 -15.39
C GLU A 505 3.83 -12.18 -15.28
N MET A 506 4.66 -12.01 -16.31
CA MET A 506 6.07 -12.34 -16.31
C MET A 506 6.83 -11.06 -16.01
N ASN A 507 7.82 -11.13 -15.17
CA ASN A 507 8.56 -9.95 -14.73
C ASN A 507 10.03 -9.99 -15.13
N PHE A 508 10.61 -8.83 -15.35
CA PHE A 508 12.04 -8.65 -15.56
C PHE A 508 12.86 -9.32 -14.43
N PRO A 509 13.96 -10.09 -14.72
CA PRO A 509 14.68 -10.10 -15.99
C PRO A 509 14.13 -11.05 -17.07
N ASP A 510 13.14 -11.88 -16.78
CA ASP A 510 12.58 -12.81 -17.76
C ASP A 510 11.74 -12.01 -18.76
N SER A 511 12.10 -12.05 -20.06
CA SER A 511 11.44 -11.28 -21.10
C SER A 511 11.57 -11.93 -22.48
N ILE A 512 10.43 -12.24 -23.07
CA ILE A 512 10.34 -12.71 -24.46
C ILE A 512 10.73 -11.58 -25.42
N GLY A 513 10.30 -10.35 -25.13
CA GLY A 513 10.62 -9.19 -25.98
C GLY A 513 12.11 -8.83 -25.96
N LEU A 514 12.78 -8.91 -24.78
CA LEU A 514 14.23 -8.73 -24.73
C LEU A 514 14.98 -9.87 -25.37
N LEU A 515 14.47 -11.10 -25.30
CA LEU A 515 15.03 -12.24 -26.03
C LEU A 515 14.99 -12.00 -27.54
N TYR A 516 13.83 -11.54 -28.06
CA TYR A 516 13.70 -11.13 -29.46
C TYR A 516 14.73 -10.05 -29.84
N SER A 517 14.89 -9.03 -29.00
CA SER A 517 15.85 -7.95 -29.23
C SER A 517 17.30 -8.46 -29.24
N ALA A 518 17.64 -9.41 -28.36
CA ALA A 518 18.96 -10.04 -28.33
C ALA A 518 19.26 -10.82 -29.64
N PHE A 519 18.29 -11.60 -30.13
CA PHE A 519 18.44 -12.30 -31.42
C PHE A 519 18.50 -11.33 -32.59
N THR A 520 17.70 -10.25 -32.59
CA THR A 520 17.78 -9.20 -33.60
C THR A 520 19.19 -8.62 -33.69
N GLN A 521 19.80 -8.31 -32.55
CA GLN A 521 21.17 -7.80 -32.50
C GLN A 521 22.20 -8.86 -32.91
N PHE A 522 22.02 -10.12 -32.49
CA PHE A 522 22.90 -11.22 -32.80
C PHE A 522 22.95 -11.49 -34.31
N THR A 523 21.81 -11.36 -35.01
CA THR A 523 21.73 -11.52 -36.47
C THR A 523 22.19 -10.30 -37.27
N GLY A 524 22.71 -9.25 -36.59
CA GLY A 524 23.27 -8.06 -37.23
C GLY A 524 22.28 -6.93 -37.51
N PHE A 525 21.02 -7.09 -37.14
CA PHE A 525 20.02 -6.03 -37.29
C PHE A 525 20.04 -5.04 -36.13
N LYS A 526 19.58 -3.84 -36.39
CA LYS A 526 19.48 -2.81 -35.36
C LYS A 526 18.17 -2.96 -34.58
N VAL A 527 18.25 -3.18 -33.27
CA VAL A 527 17.10 -3.28 -32.38
C VAL A 527 16.23 -2.01 -32.45
N ASN A 528 14.90 -2.17 -32.48
CA ASN A 528 13.90 -1.10 -32.60
C ASN A 528 14.01 -0.25 -33.87
N SER A 529 14.48 -0.77 -34.98
CA SER A 529 14.49 -0.04 -36.24
C SER A 529 13.32 -0.36 -37.17
N GLY A 530 12.49 -1.34 -36.82
CA GLY A 530 11.24 -1.63 -37.50
C GLY A 530 11.38 -2.39 -38.83
N GLU A 531 12.40 -3.20 -38.94
CA GLU A 531 12.71 -4.05 -40.12
C GLU A 531 12.37 -5.49 -39.85
#